data_ee3e1e107c16f05af4a274816930f7ca
#
_entry.id   ee3e1e107c16f05af4a274816930f7ca
#
_cell.length_a   1.000
_cell.length_b   1.000
_cell.length_c   1.000
_cell.angle_alpha   90.00
_cell.angle_beta   90.00
_cell.angle_gamma   90.00
#
_symmetry.space_group_name_H-M   'P 1'
#
loop_
_entity.id
_entity.type
_entity.pdbx_description
1 polymer ?
#
loop_
_entity_poly.entity_id
_entity_poly.type
_entity_poly.pdbx_seq_one_letter_code
_entity_poly.pdbx_strand_id
1 'polypeptide(L)'
;MRFLVVFAVALTAAHTSAAAPADVPTKLERRTTLEAEIVREMNQIRANRGIRPLRAAPSLRTAARAHSRAMLELGFFGHDSADGTAFSDRIRRYYTNRGWGTWSVGEALLASEGQRIEAKAIVKAWLDSPPHREVILSAWRDAGIGAVYTSTAPAEYGESDAVVVTADFGLRDGKAPRS
;
A
#
# COMPACT_ATOMS: atom_id res chain seq x y z
N MET A 1 -3.89 -21.66 0.00
CA MET A 1 -3.47 -20.25 0.01
C MET A 1 -4.72 -19.40 0.19
N ARG A 2 -4.99 -18.95 1.39
CA ARG A 2 -6.14 -18.09 1.68
C ARG A 2 -5.71 -16.64 1.48
N PHE A 3 -6.33 -15.93 0.56
CA PHE A 3 -6.19 -14.48 0.41
C PHE A 3 -7.21 -13.81 1.32
N LEU A 4 -6.74 -13.08 2.31
CA LEU A 4 -7.61 -12.24 3.12
C LEU A 4 -7.73 -10.88 2.42
N VAL A 5 -8.75 -10.72 1.58
CA VAL A 5 -9.14 -9.41 1.06
C VAL A 5 -10.12 -8.84 2.08
N VAL A 6 -9.61 -8.03 2.99
CA VAL A 6 -10.48 -7.36 3.98
C VAL A 6 -11.05 -6.11 3.34
N PHE A 7 -12.38 -6.11 3.13
CA PHE A 7 -13.14 -4.89 2.88
C PHE A 7 -13.24 -4.13 4.20
N ALA A 8 -12.63 -2.98 4.30
CA ALA A 8 -12.90 -2.08 5.42
C ALA A 8 -14.29 -1.45 5.24
N VAL A 9 -15.33 -2.15 5.70
CA VAL A 9 -16.62 -1.52 6.04
C VAL A 9 -16.42 -0.91 7.41
N ALA A 10 -16.43 0.42 7.49
CA ALA A 10 -16.38 1.14 8.75
C ALA A 10 -17.62 0.82 9.57
N LEU A 11 -17.51 -0.10 10.50
CA LEU A 11 -18.51 -0.30 11.55
C LEU A 11 -17.91 0.29 12.84
N THR A 12 -18.44 1.44 13.26
CA THR A 12 -18.08 2.10 14.51
C THR A 12 -18.51 1.24 15.69
N ALA A 13 -17.55 0.57 16.32
CA ALA A 13 -17.72 0.04 17.67
C ALA A 13 -16.52 0.51 18.50
N ALA A 14 -16.77 1.45 19.42
CA ALA A 14 -15.82 1.86 20.43
C ALA A 14 -15.56 0.70 21.38
N HIS A 15 -14.42 0.04 21.23
CA HIS A 15 -13.88 -0.83 22.27
C HIS A 15 -12.52 -0.28 22.67
N THR A 16 -12.49 0.45 23.77
CA THR A 16 -11.27 0.71 24.53
C THR A 16 -10.81 -0.60 25.15
N SER A 17 -10.05 -1.38 24.38
CA SER A 17 -9.21 -2.45 24.92
C SER A 17 -7.77 -1.93 24.87
N ALA A 18 -7.15 -1.78 26.03
CA ALA A 18 -5.72 -1.58 26.11
C ALA A 18 -5.06 -2.82 25.48
N ALA A 19 -4.59 -2.68 24.24
CA ALA A 19 -3.84 -3.72 23.58
C ALA A 19 -2.59 -4.00 24.41
N ALA A 20 -2.38 -5.26 24.79
CA ALA A 20 -1.09 -5.73 25.28
C ALA A 20 -0.02 -5.33 24.23
N PRO A 21 1.23 -5.02 24.66
CA PRO A 21 2.28 -4.69 23.71
C PRO A 21 2.40 -5.86 22.73
N ALA A 22 2.12 -5.57 21.44
CA ALA A 22 2.31 -6.54 20.39
C ALA A 22 3.78 -6.97 20.41
N ASP A 23 4.03 -8.27 20.43
CA ASP A 23 5.38 -8.81 20.29
C ASP A 23 5.97 -8.25 19.00
N VAL A 24 6.98 -7.40 19.12
CA VAL A 24 7.57 -6.71 17.95
C VAL A 24 8.14 -7.79 17.02
N PRO A 25 7.73 -7.84 15.74
CA PRO A 25 8.21 -8.85 14.82
C PRO A 25 9.73 -8.87 14.79
N THR A 26 10.33 -10.00 15.07
CA THR A 26 11.77 -10.14 15.36
C THR A 26 12.64 -9.77 14.15
N LYS A 27 12.08 -9.77 12.92
CA LYS A 27 12.80 -9.37 11.71
C LYS A 27 11.84 -8.99 10.57
N LEU A 28 11.85 -7.72 10.18
CA LEU A 28 11.13 -7.23 9.01
C LEU A 28 12.05 -7.19 7.79
N GLU A 29 11.67 -7.85 6.72
CA GLU A 29 12.43 -7.94 5.47
C GLU A 29 11.74 -7.20 4.32
N ARG A 30 12.45 -6.30 3.66
CA ARG A 30 11.97 -5.64 2.44
C ARG A 30 12.06 -6.58 1.25
N ARG A 31 10.98 -6.67 0.49
CA ARG A 31 10.87 -7.54 -0.69
C ARG A 31 11.06 -6.71 -1.98
N THR A 32 12.26 -6.16 -2.17
CA THR A 32 12.56 -5.20 -3.26
C THR A 32 12.34 -5.76 -4.67
N THR A 33 12.60 -7.04 -4.89
CA THR A 33 12.31 -7.72 -6.15
C THR A 33 10.81 -7.77 -6.41
N LEU A 34 10.02 -8.16 -5.40
CA LEU A 34 8.56 -8.20 -5.48
C LEU A 34 7.97 -6.82 -5.79
N GLU A 35 8.49 -5.75 -5.16
CA GLU A 35 8.05 -4.37 -5.43
C GLU A 35 8.24 -4.00 -6.91
N ALA A 36 9.39 -4.32 -7.49
CA ALA A 36 9.67 -4.04 -8.91
C ALA A 36 8.79 -4.88 -9.84
N GLU A 37 8.54 -6.14 -9.48
CA GLU A 37 7.67 -7.04 -10.23
C GLU A 37 6.22 -6.59 -10.24
N ILE A 38 5.71 -6.08 -9.11
CA ILE A 38 4.35 -5.53 -9.02
C ILE A 38 4.18 -4.33 -9.96
N VAL A 39 5.14 -3.39 -9.97
CA VAL A 39 5.09 -2.24 -10.90
C VAL A 39 5.10 -2.71 -12.35
N ARG A 40 5.93 -3.70 -12.70
CA ARG A 40 6.00 -4.25 -14.05
C ARG A 40 4.68 -4.91 -14.46
N GLU A 41 4.10 -5.72 -13.59
CA GLU A 41 2.82 -6.40 -13.84
C GLU A 41 1.67 -5.40 -14.02
N MET A 42 1.56 -4.40 -13.15
CA MET A 42 0.58 -3.32 -13.30
C MET A 42 0.76 -2.58 -14.64
N ASN A 43 2.01 -2.27 -15.03
CA ASN A 43 2.28 -1.57 -16.28
C ASN A 43 1.95 -2.39 -17.51
N GLN A 44 2.17 -3.71 -17.48
CA GLN A 44 1.73 -4.61 -18.55
C GLN A 44 0.20 -4.58 -18.73
N ILE A 45 -0.53 -4.62 -17.61
CA ILE A 45 -2.00 -4.58 -17.62
C ILE A 45 -2.52 -3.22 -18.11
N ARG A 46 -1.90 -2.13 -17.67
CA ARG A 46 -2.24 -0.77 -18.12
C ARG A 46 -1.98 -0.60 -19.62
N ALA A 47 -0.83 -1.06 -20.10
CA ALA A 47 -0.48 -1.01 -21.53
C ALA A 47 -1.50 -1.78 -22.39
N ASN A 48 -1.91 -2.98 -21.98
CA ASN A 48 -2.93 -3.78 -22.67
C ASN A 48 -4.31 -3.10 -22.72
N ARG A 49 -4.53 -2.05 -21.93
CA ARG A 49 -5.75 -1.22 -21.89
C ARG A 49 -5.56 0.17 -22.49
N GLY A 50 -4.42 0.47 -23.09
CA GLY A 50 -4.11 1.80 -23.62
C GLY A 50 -3.93 2.88 -22.54
N ILE A 51 -3.73 2.49 -21.30
CA ILE A 51 -3.51 3.41 -20.17
C ILE A 51 -2.01 3.68 -20.05
N ARG A 52 -1.65 4.95 -19.82
CA ARG A 52 -0.24 5.35 -19.62
C ARG A 52 0.43 4.51 -18.51
N PRO A 53 1.65 4.02 -18.73
CA PRO A 53 2.43 3.34 -17.70
C PRO A 53 2.74 4.25 -16.51
N LEU A 54 2.81 3.64 -15.34
CA LEU A 54 3.23 4.27 -14.09
C LEU A 54 4.75 4.43 -14.07
N ARG A 55 5.23 5.59 -13.61
CA ARG A 55 6.65 5.84 -13.35
C ARG A 55 6.95 5.48 -11.90
N ALA A 56 8.05 4.79 -11.66
CA ALA A 56 8.51 4.53 -10.30
C ALA A 56 8.92 5.85 -9.61
N ALA A 57 8.28 6.16 -8.49
CA ALA A 57 8.56 7.35 -7.68
C ALA A 57 9.21 6.95 -6.35
N PRO A 58 10.49 7.30 -6.10
CA PRO A 58 11.17 6.95 -4.85
C PRO A 58 10.45 7.46 -3.60
N SER A 59 9.85 8.65 -3.67
CA SER A 59 9.08 9.23 -2.57
C SER A 59 7.84 8.42 -2.21
N LEU A 60 7.04 7.98 -3.20
CA LEU A 60 5.90 7.11 -2.96
C LEU A 60 6.34 5.73 -2.46
N ARG A 61 7.44 5.18 -3.00
CA ARG A 61 7.99 3.91 -2.50
C ARG A 61 8.42 4.01 -1.04
N THR A 62 8.99 5.14 -0.62
CA THR A 62 9.36 5.35 0.77
C THR A 62 8.12 5.42 1.66
N ALA A 63 7.07 6.13 1.24
CA ALA A 63 5.80 6.19 1.95
C ALA A 63 5.17 4.82 2.09
N ALA A 64 5.05 4.07 0.99
CA ALA A 64 4.47 2.73 0.94
C ALA A 64 5.22 1.73 1.85
N ARG A 65 6.57 1.74 1.81
CA ARG A 65 7.39 0.89 2.69
C ARG A 65 7.21 1.22 4.17
N ALA A 66 7.15 2.52 4.49
CA ALA A 66 6.92 2.97 5.87
C ALA A 66 5.56 2.49 6.38
N HIS A 67 4.53 2.54 5.54
CA HIS A 67 3.19 2.09 5.91
C HIS A 67 3.09 0.57 6.06
N SER A 68 3.59 -0.21 5.09
CA SER A 68 3.64 -1.69 5.22
C SER A 68 4.40 -2.14 6.46
N ARG A 69 5.49 -1.44 6.80
CA ARG A 69 6.25 -1.70 8.01
C ARG A 69 5.43 -1.37 9.26
N ALA A 70 4.78 -0.20 9.32
CA ALA A 70 3.98 0.23 10.45
C ALA A 70 2.79 -0.71 10.71
N MET A 71 2.13 -1.20 9.66
CA MET A 71 1.06 -2.18 9.78
C MET A 71 1.54 -3.46 10.49
N LEU A 72 2.71 -3.98 10.13
CA LEU A 72 3.29 -5.15 10.77
C LEU A 72 3.82 -4.86 12.18
N GLU A 73 4.46 -3.71 12.41
CA GLU A 73 5.04 -3.36 13.72
C GLU A 73 3.97 -3.04 14.77
N LEU A 74 2.85 -2.46 14.36
CA LEU A 74 1.79 -2.00 15.26
C LEU A 74 0.56 -2.92 15.27
N GLY A 75 0.54 -3.97 14.45
CA GLY A 75 -0.53 -4.96 14.44
C GLY A 75 -1.87 -4.39 13.97
N PHE A 76 -1.89 -3.64 12.86
CA PHE A 76 -3.12 -3.16 12.24
C PHE A 76 -3.10 -3.35 10.72
N PHE A 77 -4.26 -3.34 10.09
CA PHE A 77 -4.40 -3.34 8.63
C PHE A 77 -5.44 -2.30 8.21
N GLY A 78 -5.02 -1.27 7.49
CA GLY A 78 -5.92 -0.19 7.06
C GLY A 78 -5.20 0.90 6.28
N HIS A 79 -5.96 1.74 5.59
CA HIS A 79 -5.44 2.87 4.82
C HIS A 79 -4.88 3.98 5.72
N ASP A 80 -5.58 4.32 6.77
CA ASP A 80 -5.13 5.34 7.72
C ASP A 80 -4.05 4.76 8.65
N SER A 81 -3.18 5.63 9.13
CA SER A 81 -2.15 5.25 10.10
C SER A 81 -2.77 4.88 11.45
N ALA A 82 -2.05 4.12 12.28
CA ALA A 82 -2.52 3.71 13.61
C ALA A 82 -2.89 4.90 14.53
N ASP A 83 -2.32 6.08 14.29
CA ASP A 83 -2.63 7.33 15.01
C ASP A 83 -3.83 8.09 14.45
N GLY A 84 -4.53 7.53 13.44
CA GLY A 84 -5.65 8.17 12.76
C GLY A 84 -5.26 9.16 11.65
N THR A 85 -3.96 9.34 11.37
CA THR A 85 -3.53 10.17 10.24
C THR A 85 -4.05 9.57 8.93
N ALA A 86 -4.84 10.36 8.18
CA ALA A 86 -5.39 9.95 6.89
C ALA A 86 -4.28 9.56 5.90
N PHE A 87 -4.52 8.52 5.06
CA PHE A 87 -3.52 8.03 4.11
C PHE A 87 -2.98 9.14 3.19
N SER A 88 -3.83 10.07 2.77
CA SER A 88 -3.43 11.18 1.92
C SER A 88 -2.44 12.13 2.62
N ASP A 89 -2.61 12.39 3.92
CA ASP A 89 -1.71 13.23 4.71
C ASP A 89 -0.39 12.51 5.00
N ARG A 90 -0.45 11.20 5.24
CA ARG A 90 0.74 10.36 5.35
C ARG A 90 1.57 10.41 4.07
N ILE A 91 0.95 10.18 2.90
CA ILE A 91 1.64 10.22 1.61
C ILE A 91 2.19 11.63 1.32
N ARG A 92 1.47 12.70 1.67
CA ARG A 92 1.89 14.09 1.44
C ARG A 92 3.23 14.44 2.11
N ARG A 93 3.58 13.78 3.21
CA ARG A 93 4.89 13.97 3.89
C ARG A 93 6.08 13.57 2.97
N TYR A 94 5.86 12.65 2.05
CA TYR A 94 6.87 12.11 1.13
C TYR A 94 6.69 12.62 -0.31
N TYR A 95 5.45 12.64 -0.78
CA TYR A 95 5.06 13.05 -2.12
C TYR A 95 4.29 14.39 -2.01
N THR A 96 5.06 15.47 -1.77
CA THR A 96 4.50 16.79 -1.48
C THR A 96 3.70 17.38 -2.64
N ASN A 97 2.67 18.17 -2.31
CA ASN A 97 1.91 18.99 -3.26
C ASN A 97 2.54 20.37 -3.52
N ARG A 98 3.60 20.74 -2.77
CA ARG A 98 4.22 22.07 -2.85
C ARG A 98 4.75 22.33 -4.27
N GLY A 99 4.33 23.46 -4.85
CA GLY A 99 4.74 23.88 -6.19
C GLY A 99 3.99 23.21 -7.35
N TRP A 100 2.89 22.47 -7.06
CA TRP A 100 2.06 21.82 -8.06
C TRP A 100 0.66 22.41 -8.09
N GLY A 101 0.07 22.55 -9.29
CA GLY A 101 -1.31 23.02 -9.46
C GLY A 101 -2.34 21.95 -9.13
N THR A 102 -2.05 20.71 -9.50
CA THR A 102 -2.86 19.53 -9.17
C THR A 102 -2.04 18.52 -8.39
N TRP A 103 -2.64 17.95 -7.36
CA TRP A 103 -2.09 16.87 -6.57
C TRP A 103 -3.20 15.90 -6.17
N SER A 104 -3.00 14.63 -6.45
CA SER A 104 -3.90 13.56 -6.04
C SER A 104 -3.10 12.33 -5.69
N VAL A 105 -3.60 11.53 -4.77
CA VAL A 105 -3.01 10.25 -4.36
C VAL A 105 -4.07 9.18 -4.24
N GLY A 106 -3.67 7.95 -4.42
CA GLY A 106 -4.50 6.76 -4.19
C GLY A 106 -3.65 5.67 -3.58
N GLU A 107 -4.31 4.69 -2.98
CA GLU A 107 -3.64 3.58 -2.32
C GLU A 107 -4.37 2.26 -2.56
N ALA A 108 -3.62 1.17 -2.67
CA ALA A 108 -4.13 -0.20 -2.61
C ALA A 108 -3.28 -1.00 -1.64
N LEU A 109 -3.95 -1.81 -0.80
CA LEU A 109 -3.33 -2.63 0.23
C LEU A 109 -3.58 -4.11 -0.04
N LEU A 110 -2.64 -4.95 0.40
CA LEU A 110 -2.81 -6.40 0.45
C LEU A 110 -1.97 -6.98 1.59
N ALA A 111 -2.57 -7.91 2.33
CA ALA A 111 -1.86 -8.79 3.24
C ALA A 111 -2.05 -10.25 2.81
N SER A 112 -1.04 -11.06 2.98
CA SER A 112 -1.08 -12.50 2.68
C SER A 112 -0.23 -13.26 3.68
N GLU A 113 -0.71 -14.40 4.12
CA GLU A 113 0.09 -15.40 4.79
C GLU A 113 1.11 -16.02 3.83
N GLY A 114 2.27 -16.41 4.35
CA GLY A 114 3.31 -17.09 3.60
C GLY A 114 4.33 -16.17 2.91
N GLN A 115 5.57 -16.64 2.91
CA GLN A 115 6.69 -15.91 2.33
C GLN A 115 6.62 -15.80 0.78
N ARG A 116 5.94 -16.73 0.13
CA ARG A 116 5.95 -16.89 -1.34
C ARG A 116 4.66 -16.37 -1.96
N ILE A 117 4.58 -15.06 -2.10
CA ILE A 117 3.54 -14.44 -2.92
C ILE A 117 4.14 -13.86 -4.19
N GLU A 118 3.50 -14.09 -5.31
CA GLU A 118 3.93 -13.59 -6.62
C GLU A 118 3.25 -12.26 -6.96
N ALA A 119 3.97 -11.37 -7.64
CA ALA A 119 3.43 -10.08 -8.08
C ALA A 119 2.13 -10.22 -8.91
N LYS A 120 2.08 -11.22 -9.79
CA LYS A 120 0.89 -11.49 -10.60
C LYS A 120 -0.34 -11.84 -9.76
N ALA A 121 -0.15 -12.61 -8.67
CA ALA A 121 -1.25 -12.97 -7.77
C ALA A 121 -1.76 -11.74 -7.00
N ILE A 122 -0.84 -10.86 -6.55
CA ILE A 122 -1.19 -9.61 -5.87
C ILE A 122 -2.00 -8.70 -6.79
N VAL A 123 -1.48 -8.44 -7.99
CA VAL A 123 -2.14 -7.54 -8.95
C VAL A 123 -3.48 -8.13 -9.42
N LYS A 124 -3.56 -9.46 -9.57
CA LYS A 124 -4.83 -10.13 -9.86
C LYS A 124 -5.85 -9.93 -8.74
N ALA A 125 -5.45 -10.11 -7.48
CA ALA A 125 -6.34 -9.93 -6.34
C ALA A 125 -6.88 -8.47 -6.27
N TRP A 126 -6.03 -7.48 -6.54
CA TRP A 126 -6.48 -6.09 -6.63
C TRP A 126 -7.43 -5.86 -7.81
N LEU A 127 -7.20 -6.48 -8.96
CA LEU A 127 -8.09 -6.34 -10.12
C LEU A 127 -9.42 -7.06 -9.96
N ASP A 128 -9.47 -8.11 -9.16
CA ASP A 128 -10.72 -8.83 -8.85
C ASP A 128 -11.60 -8.03 -7.87
N SER A 129 -11.02 -7.10 -7.10
CA SER A 129 -11.73 -6.17 -6.21
C SER A 129 -12.10 -4.88 -6.94
N PRO A 130 -13.40 -4.55 -7.11
CA PRO A 130 -13.81 -3.36 -7.85
C PRO A 130 -13.18 -2.04 -7.36
N PRO A 131 -13.09 -1.73 -6.04
CA PRO A 131 -12.43 -0.51 -5.58
C PRO A 131 -10.94 -0.45 -5.93
N HIS A 132 -10.20 -1.55 -5.71
CA HIS A 132 -8.77 -1.59 -6.03
C HIS A 132 -8.52 -1.55 -7.54
N ARG A 133 -9.38 -2.18 -8.34
CA ARG A 133 -9.34 -2.11 -9.82
C ARG A 133 -9.46 -0.68 -10.30
N GLU A 134 -10.40 0.08 -9.74
CA GLU A 134 -10.58 1.49 -10.07
C GLU A 134 -9.30 2.28 -9.77
N VAL A 135 -8.73 2.11 -8.58
CA VAL A 135 -7.47 2.77 -8.21
C VAL A 135 -6.36 2.41 -9.19
N ILE A 136 -6.10 1.11 -9.45
CA ILE A 136 -4.97 0.67 -10.30
C ILE A 136 -5.10 1.15 -11.74
N LEU A 137 -6.32 1.26 -12.27
CA LEU A 137 -6.58 1.65 -13.65
C LEU A 137 -6.82 3.17 -13.83
N SER A 138 -6.83 3.94 -12.75
CA SER A 138 -6.97 5.40 -12.81
C SER A 138 -5.78 6.11 -13.47
N ALA A 139 -5.96 7.40 -13.80
CA ALA A 139 -5.01 8.20 -14.58
C ALA A 139 -3.77 8.66 -13.80
N TRP A 140 -3.22 7.79 -12.95
CA TRP A 140 -1.98 8.06 -12.22
C TRP A 140 -0.78 8.22 -13.15
N ARG A 141 0.21 8.97 -12.71
CA ARG A 141 1.52 9.11 -13.37
C ARG A 141 2.64 8.38 -12.64
N ASP A 142 2.59 8.39 -11.32
CA ASP A 142 3.64 7.91 -10.46
C ASP A 142 3.11 6.79 -9.56
N ALA A 143 3.96 5.82 -9.22
CA ALA A 143 3.66 4.80 -8.21
C ALA A 143 4.88 4.46 -7.38
N GLY A 144 4.64 4.01 -6.16
CA GLY A 144 5.62 3.43 -5.28
C GLY A 144 5.05 2.23 -4.56
N ILE A 145 5.78 1.12 -4.54
CA ILE A 145 5.38 -0.10 -3.86
C ILE A 145 6.27 -0.31 -2.64
N GLY A 146 5.65 -0.67 -1.53
CA GLY A 146 6.31 -1.15 -0.33
C GLY A 146 5.83 -2.56 -0.02
N ALA A 147 6.74 -3.53 -0.03
CA ALA A 147 6.44 -4.90 0.34
C ALA A 147 7.37 -5.33 1.48
N VAL A 148 6.78 -5.73 2.60
CA VAL A 148 7.49 -6.11 3.83
C VAL A 148 7.01 -7.48 4.26
N TYR A 149 7.95 -8.34 4.57
CA TYR A 149 7.73 -9.69 5.10
C TYR A 149 8.19 -9.79 6.53
N THR A 150 7.51 -10.60 7.32
CA THR A 150 7.95 -11.09 8.62
C THR A 150 7.70 -12.58 8.75
N SER A 151 8.57 -13.29 9.48
CA SER A 151 8.35 -14.69 9.84
C SER A 151 7.46 -14.86 11.07
N THR A 152 7.16 -13.78 11.78
CA THR A 152 6.32 -13.76 12.99
C THR A 152 5.46 -12.51 12.93
N ALA A 153 4.24 -12.64 12.46
CA ALA A 153 3.30 -11.54 12.31
C ALA A 153 2.43 -11.39 13.57
N PRO A 154 1.93 -10.18 13.85
CA PRO A 154 0.94 -9.94 14.90
C PRO A 154 -0.36 -10.72 14.68
N ALA A 155 -1.18 -10.83 15.74
CA ALA A 155 -2.46 -11.53 15.73
C ALA A 155 -3.41 -11.08 14.62
N GLU A 156 -3.37 -9.80 14.21
CA GLU A 156 -4.10 -9.27 13.06
C GLU A 156 -3.85 -10.07 11.77
N TYR A 157 -2.66 -10.68 11.63
CA TYR A 157 -2.23 -11.45 10.48
C TYR A 157 -2.16 -12.97 10.74
N GLY A 158 -2.74 -13.46 11.87
CA GLY A 158 -2.84 -14.88 12.19
C GLY A 158 -1.63 -15.46 12.91
N GLU A 159 -0.75 -14.64 13.49
CA GLU A 159 0.42 -15.08 14.32
C GLU A 159 1.38 -16.02 13.57
N SER A 160 1.39 -15.96 12.25
CA SER A 160 2.26 -16.74 11.37
C SER A 160 3.18 -15.83 10.55
N ASP A 161 3.78 -16.32 9.50
CA ASP A 161 4.50 -15.46 8.58
C ASP A 161 3.54 -14.67 7.70
N ALA A 162 3.89 -13.41 7.39
CA ALA A 162 3.06 -12.55 6.56
C ALA A 162 3.88 -11.63 5.64
N VAL A 163 3.28 -11.32 4.50
CA VAL A 163 3.70 -10.25 3.60
C VAL A 163 2.61 -9.17 3.57
N VAL A 164 3.00 -7.94 3.86
CA VAL A 164 2.12 -6.77 3.69
C VAL A 164 2.63 -5.91 2.56
N VAL A 165 1.73 -5.53 1.66
CA VAL A 165 2.03 -4.75 0.46
C VAL A 165 1.16 -3.52 0.42
N THR A 166 1.80 -2.35 0.29
CA THR A 166 1.19 -1.07 0.00
C THR A 166 1.58 -0.62 -1.40
N ALA A 167 0.61 -0.20 -2.20
CA ALA A 167 0.83 0.49 -3.47
C ALA A 167 0.30 1.91 -3.35
N ASP A 168 1.21 2.89 -3.29
CA ASP A 168 0.89 4.31 -3.32
C ASP A 168 0.95 4.84 -4.75
N PHE A 169 -0.09 5.56 -5.17
CA PHE A 169 -0.21 6.18 -6.48
C PHE A 169 -0.21 7.70 -6.34
N GLY A 170 0.28 8.38 -7.38
CA GLY A 170 0.33 9.84 -7.39
C GLY A 170 0.12 10.46 -8.76
N LEU A 171 -0.56 11.60 -8.74
CA LEU A 171 -0.66 12.51 -9.85
C LEU A 171 -0.26 13.90 -9.38
N ARG A 172 0.75 14.48 -10.03
CA ARG A 172 1.11 15.90 -9.89
C ARG A 172 1.15 16.51 -11.29
N ASP A 173 0.43 17.60 -11.49
CA ASP A 173 0.37 18.29 -12.78
C ASP A 173 0.31 19.81 -12.59
N GLY A 174 0.74 20.52 -13.67
CA GLY A 174 0.84 21.96 -13.63
C GLY A 174 1.86 22.48 -12.61
N LYS A 175 2.31 23.72 -12.78
CA LYS A 175 3.05 24.45 -11.73
C LYS A 175 2.05 25.30 -10.96
N ALA A 176 2.16 25.35 -9.63
CA ALA A 176 1.40 26.33 -8.86
C ALA A 176 1.74 27.74 -9.36
N PRO A 177 0.76 28.66 -9.40
CA PRO A 177 1.05 30.08 -9.65
C PRO A 177 2.16 30.54 -8.72
N ARG A 178 3.10 31.32 -9.25
CA ARG A 178 4.10 31.99 -8.40
C ARG A 178 3.36 33.07 -7.62
N SER A 179 3.31 32.94 -6.31
CA SER A 179 2.85 33.98 -5.38
C SER A 179 3.86 35.11 -5.33
#